data_1737e9daf36fb95eb8fcad0d4e64ab84
#
_entry.id   1737e9daf36fb95eb8fcad0d4e64ab84
#
_cell.length_a   1.000
_cell.length_b   1.000
_cell.length_c   1.000
_cell.angle_alpha   90.00
_cell.angle_beta   90.00
_cell.angle_gamma   90.00
#
_symmetry.space_group_name_H-M   'P 1'
#
loop_
_entity.id
_entity.type
_entity.pdbx_description
1 polymer ?
#
loop_
_entity_poly.entity_id
_entity_poly.type
_entity_poly.pdbx_seq_one_letter_code
_entity_poly.pdbx_strand_id
1 'polypeptide(L)'
;MGRPTKLTPEIQDKIIDAIQAGNYQDAAARYAGIDPATYYRWMSKGEDPDSPYSEFREAIERAKAAAEVESVAIIKLAARDGTWQA
;
A
#
# COMPACT_ATOMS: atom_id res chain seq x y z
N MET A 1 -6.05 27.02 -0.99
CA MET A 1 -6.41 25.94 -0.30
C MET A 1 -5.47 25.46 0.67
N GLY A 2 -4.72 25.52 1.25
CA GLY A 2 -3.83 25.10 2.28
C GLY A 2 -4.35 24.13 3.32
N ARG A 3 -5.48 23.52 3.10
CA ARG A 3 -5.98 22.57 4.06
C ARG A 3 -5.28 21.25 3.94
N PRO A 4 -4.71 20.71 5.02
CA PRO A 4 -4.15 19.37 4.95
C PRO A 4 -5.26 18.35 4.72
N THR A 5 -4.97 17.36 3.89
CA THR A 5 -5.89 16.27 3.66
C THR A 5 -5.95 15.41 4.91
N LYS A 6 -7.15 15.09 5.37
CA LYS A 6 -7.31 14.20 6.49
C LYS A 6 -7.37 12.76 6.04
N LEU A 7 -6.78 11.88 6.82
CA LEU A 7 -6.90 10.45 6.56
C LEU A 7 -8.33 10.01 6.90
N THR A 8 -9.01 9.45 5.92
CA THR A 8 -10.35 8.90 6.09
C THR A 8 -10.34 7.43 5.72
N PRO A 9 -11.33 6.64 6.16
CA PRO A 9 -11.41 5.23 5.76
C PRO A 9 -11.44 5.06 4.25
N GLU A 10 -12.08 5.98 3.52
CA GLU A 10 -12.14 5.90 2.07
C GLU A 10 -10.77 6.06 1.43
N ILE A 11 -10.00 7.03 1.91
CA ILE A 11 -8.64 7.25 1.40
C ILE A 11 -7.78 6.04 1.73
N GLN A 12 -7.87 5.54 2.96
CA GLN A 12 -7.09 4.38 3.37
C GLN A 12 -7.42 3.17 2.49
N ASP A 13 -8.70 2.91 2.24
CA ASP A 13 -9.11 1.77 1.43
C ASP A 13 -8.59 1.88 0.00
N LYS A 14 -8.62 3.07 -0.58
CA LYS A 14 -8.10 3.28 -1.93
C LYS A 14 -6.61 3.01 -2.01
N ILE A 15 -5.86 3.48 -1.02
CA ILE A 15 -4.42 3.25 -0.98
C ILE A 15 -4.15 1.76 -0.84
N ILE A 16 -4.85 1.10 0.07
CA ILE A 16 -4.68 -0.34 0.30
C ILE A 16 -4.98 -1.13 -0.97
N ASP A 17 -6.08 -0.83 -1.62
CA ASP A 17 -6.46 -1.51 -2.86
C ASP A 17 -5.39 -1.37 -3.92
N ALA A 18 -4.86 -0.17 -4.09
CA ALA A 18 -3.84 0.08 -5.09
C ALA A 18 -2.53 -0.66 -4.77
N ILE A 19 -2.15 -0.68 -3.49
CA ILE A 19 -0.93 -1.38 -3.08
C ILE A 19 -1.09 -2.88 -3.25
N GLN A 20 -2.24 -3.42 -2.88
CA GLN A 20 -2.50 -4.86 -3.07
C GLN A 20 -2.50 -5.25 -4.53
N ALA A 21 -2.85 -4.33 -5.41
CA ALA A 21 -2.80 -4.58 -6.84
C ALA A 21 -1.39 -4.51 -7.41
N GLY A 22 -0.40 -4.18 -6.58
CA GLY A 22 1.00 -4.18 -7.00
C GLY A 22 1.55 -2.81 -7.38
N ASN A 23 0.81 -1.75 -7.13
CA ASN A 23 1.29 -0.40 -7.46
C ASN A 23 2.27 0.12 -6.42
N TYR A 24 3.13 1.03 -6.85
CA TYR A 24 4.03 1.71 -5.93
C TYR A 24 3.25 2.62 -5.00
N GLN A 25 3.85 2.91 -3.85
CA GLN A 25 3.21 3.74 -2.83
C GLN A 25 2.87 5.13 -3.36
N ASP A 26 3.75 5.72 -4.17
CA ASP A 26 3.48 7.03 -4.76
C ASP A 26 2.24 7.01 -5.64
N ALA A 27 2.12 5.99 -6.48
CA ALA A 27 0.96 5.84 -7.36
C ALA A 27 -0.31 5.59 -6.55
N ALA A 28 -0.20 4.80 -5.48
CA ALA A 28 -1.35 4.52 -4.62
C ALA A 28 -1.85 5.79 -3.95
N ALA A 29 -0.93 6.64 -3.48
CA ALA A 29 -1.30 7.92 -2.87
C ALA A 29 -2.04 8.81 -3.87
N ARG A 30 -1.52 8.92 -5.07
CA ARG A 30 -2.14 9.75 -6.11
C ARG A 30 -3.51 9.22 -6.50
N TYR A 31 -3.64 7.91 -6.59
CA TYR A 31 -4.93 7.28 -6.88
C TYR A 31 -5.97 7.65 -5.82
N ALA A 32 -5.55 7.71 -4.57
CA ALA A 32 -6.43 8.07 -3.47
C ALA A 32 -6.70 9.57 -3.40
N GLY A 33 -6.01 10.37 -4.21
CA GLY A 33 -6.23 11.80 -4.25
C GLY A 33 -5.38 12.59 -3.27
N ILE A 34 -4.28 12.04 -2.79
CA ILE A 34 -3.40 12.75 -1.87
C ILE A 34 -2.00 12.85 -2.46
N ASP A 35 -1.26 13.82 -1.95
CA ASP A 35 0.14 14.00 -2.33
C ASP A 35 0.98 12.89 -1.71
N PRO A 36 1.92 12.29 -2.46
CA PRO A 36 2.82 11.31 -1.88
C PRO A 36 3.53 11.80 -0.61
N ALA A 37 3.89 13.08 -0.55
CA ALA A 37 4.51 13.63 0.65
C ALA A 37 3.61 13.50 1.87
N THR A 38 2.30 13.70 1.70
CA THR A 38 1.33 13.54 2.77
C THR A 38 1.28 12.08 3.21
N TYR A 39 1.26 11.17 2.25
CA TYR A 39 1.26 9.74 2.51
C TYR A 39 2.47 9.33 3.38
N TYR A 40 3.67 9.75 2.97
CA TYR A 40 4.88 9.38 3.71
C TYR A 40 4.92 10.03 5.09
N ARG A 41 4.35 11.23 5.22
CA ARG A 41 4.24 11.88 6.53
C ARG A 41 3.36 11.05 7.46
N TRP A 42 2.24 10.54 6.96
CA TRP A 42 1.37 9.67 7.75
C TRP A 42 2.07 8.38 8.15
N MET A 43 2.81 7.80 7.22
CA MET A 43 3.57 6.58 7.52
C MET A 43 4.61 6.82 8.62
N SER A 44 5.29 7.95 8.55
CA SER A 44 6.27 8.32 9.57
C SER A 44 5.61 8.52 10.93
N LYS A 45 4.48 9.21 10.98
CA LYS A 45 3.73 9.41 12.21
C LYS A 45 3.21 8.09 12.78
N GLY A 46 2.92 7.15 11.91
CA GLY A 46 2.43 5.83 12.32
C GLY A 46 3.47 4.94 12.98
N GLU A 47 4.73 5.35 13.00
CA GLU A 47 5.77 4.61 13.72
C GLU A 47 5.54 4.65 15.23
N ASP A 48 4.88 5.68 15.71
CA ASP A 48 4.52 5.81 17.12
C ASP A 48 3.26 4.98 17.37
N PRO A 49 3.32 3.96 18.24
CA PRO A 49 2.14 3.11 18.47
C PRO A 49 0.95 3.86 19.08
N ASP A 50 1.18 5.02 19.67
CA ASP A 50 0.09 5.82 20.22
C ASP A 50 -0.50 6.79 19.21
N SER A 51 0.08 6.86 18.02
CA SER A 51 -0.39 7.76 16.97
C SER A 51 -1.69 7.26 16.34
N PRO A 52 -2.61 8.15 15.98
CA PRO A 52 -3.78 7.75 15.19
C PRO A 52 -3.42 7.17 13.82
N TYR A 53 -2.20 7.36 13.36
CA TYR A 53 -1.74 6.81 12.08
C TYR A 53 -1.11 5.42 12.22
N SER A 54 -1.02 4.90 13.43
CA SER A 54 -0.43 3.59 13.69
C SER A 54 -1.20 2.48 12.95
N GLU A 55 -2.52 2.50 13.02
CA GLU A 55 -3.34 1.50 12.34
C GLU A 55 -3.22 1.61 10.82
N PHE A 56 -3.13 2.84 10.33
CA PHE A 56 -2.93 3.07 8.90
C PHE A 56 -1.62 2.44 8.44
N ARG A 57 -0.55 2.69 9.16
CA ARG A 57 0.75 2.12 8.83
C ARG A 57 0.72 0.60 8.84
N GLU A 58 0.10 0.02 9.85
CA GLU A 58 -0.02 -1.44 9.92
C GLU A 58 -0.81 -2.01 8.74
N ALA A 59 -1.90 -1.35 8.37
CA ALA A 59 -2.70 -1.79 7.24
C ALA A 59 -1.91 -1.73 5.94
N ILE A 60 -1.10 -0.68 5.76
CA ILE A 60 -0.26 -0.54 4.57
C ILE A 60 0.81 -1.63 4.54
N GLU A 61 1.45 -1.91 5.68
CA GLU A 61 2.46 -2.95 5.72
C GLU A 61 1.86 -4.32 5.40
N ARG A 62 0.65 -4.60 5.89
CA ARG A 62 -0.04 -5.84 5.54
C ARG A 62 -0.38 -5.91 4.05
N ALA A 63 -0.80 -4.79 3.48
CA ALA A 63 -1.12 -4.74 2.05
C ALA A 63 0.12 -4.99 1.19
N LYS A 64 1.25 -4.43 1.59
CA LYS A 64 2.52 -4.65 0.89
C LYS A 64 2.93 -6.11 0.97
N ALA A 65 2.81 -6.70 2.15
CA ALA A 65 3.15 -8.10 2.34
C ALA A 65 2.24 -9.01 1.51
N ALA A 66 0.95 -8.70 1.47
CA ALA A 66 0.01 -9.48 0.68
C ALA A 66 0.35 -9.42 -0.81
N ALA A 67 0.72 -8.25 -1.31
CA ALA A 67 1.11 -8.10 -2.70
C ALA A 67 2.37 -8.91 -3.03
N GLU A 68 3.34 -8.92 -2.12
CA GLU A 68 4.55 -9.70 -2.29
C GLU A 68 4.26 -11.20 -2.34
N VAL A 69 3.45 -11.68 -1.40
CA VAL A 69 3.11 -13.09 -1.35
C VAL A 69 2.40 -13.53 -2.62
N GLU A 70 1.47 -12.71 -3.10
CA GLU A 70 0.74 -13.02 -4.32
C GLU A 70 1.68 -13.08 -5.52
N SER A 71 2.60 -12.14 -5.65
CA SER A 71 3.57 -12.14 -6.73
C SER A 71 4.45 -13.39 -6.72
N VAL A 72 4.92 -13.78 -5.55
CA VAL A 72 5.75 -14.98 -5.41
C VAL A 72 4.96 -16.22 -5.77
N ALA A 73 3.69 -16.31 -5.35
CA ALA A 73 2.85 -17.46 -5.66
C ALA A 73 2.64 -17.59 -7.17
N ILE A 74 2.41 -16.49 -7.86
CA ILE A 74 2.23 -16.51 -9.32
C ILE A 74 3.49 -17.00 -10.01
N ILE A 75 4.65 -16.51 -9.59
CA ILE A 75 5.92 -16.91 -10.16
C ILE A 75 6.17 -18.39 -9.92
N LYS A 76 5.89 -18.89 -8.73
CA LYS A 76 6.08 -20.29 -8.41
C LYS A 76 5.16 -21.21 -9.22
N LEU A 77 3.92 -20.80 -9.42
CA LEU A 77 2.99 -21.57 -10.23
C LEU A 77 3.46 -21.67 -11.67
N ALA A 78 3.91 -20.56 -12.25
CA ALA A 78 4.41 -20.56 -13.62
C ALA A 78 5.64 -21.46 -13.74
N ALA A 79 6.55 -21.41 -12.78
CA ALA A 79 7.73 -22.26 -12.78
C ALA A 79 7.35 -23.74 -12.66
N ARG A 80 6.38 -24.04 -11.81
CA ARG A 80 5.95 -25.42 -11.59
C ARG A 80 5.32 -26.01 -12.85
N ASP A 81 4.58 -25.22 -13.60
CA ASP A 81 3.95 -25.67 -14.82
C ASP A 81 4.93 -25.79 -15.98
N GLY A 82 6.14 -25.29 -15.82
CA GLY A 82 7.16 -25.42 -16.84
C GLY A 82 6.99 -24.48 -18.01
N THR A 83 6.01 -23.60 -17.96
CA THR A 83 5.70 -22.74 -19.09
C THR A 83 6.83 -21.79 -19.44
N TRP A 84 7.56 -21.32 -18.45
CA TRP A 84 8.62 -20.35 -18.69
C TRP A 84 9.91 -21.01 -19.18
N GLN A 85 9.97 -22.31 -19.15
CA GLN A 85 11.15 -23.04 -19.58
C GLN A 85 11.14 -23.47 -21.04
N ALA A 86 10.12 -23.16 -21.72
CA ALA A 86 9.94 -23.59 -23.12
C ALA A 86 11.01 -23.08 -24.09
#